data_90f2dc11b4892a2f95f08f35e17f3c91
#
_entry.id   90f2dc11b4892a2f95f08f35e17f3c91
#
_cell.length_a   1.000
_cell.length_b   1.000
_cell.length_c   1.000
_cell.angle_alpha   90.00
_cell.angle_beta   90.00
_cell.angle_gamma   90.00
#
_symmetry.space_group_name_H-M   'P 1'
#
loop_
_entity.id
_entity.type
_entity.pdbx_description
1 polymer ?
#
loop_
_entity_poly.entity_id
_entity_poly.type
_entity_poly.pdbx_seq_one_letter_code
_entity_poly.pdbx_strand_id
1 'polypeptide(L)'
;MRKALVIVFLGMALIVSCVVAVGIGAVRLPPLTVVNVLLRGLGLQTGQTPSSQETAVVLYIRLPRVLAAVIVGGTLAICGAAMQGVFRNPLASPDVLGISAGASLGAVTAIASGLFALGVYFLPLLAVVGALIAATLIYAISSFRGRTSLLFVVLAGLAVSSLFNGLVSAVLLFSNNYEVSQFIFWTMGGLEGRMWKHLALPLPFLLVAVALLFLHLRELNLFALGEESAYSLGMHVERTKRILLVATAVATAMAISVGGPVGFVGLLVPHLFRLLIGPDHRSLLPASALGGALFLVLCDLLGRVVIPPFEIRVGIITALIGSPYFLFLVVRSQRKGFRAP
;
A
#
# COMPACT_ATOMS: atom_id res chain seq x y z
N MET A 1 27.72 1.67 6.94
CA MET A 1 27.26 2.33 8.18
C MET A 1 26.01 3.19 7.99
N ARG A 2 25.99 4.21 7.13
CA ARG A 2 24.84 5.13 6.94
C ARG A 2 23.50 4.42 6.63
N LYS A 3 23.50 3.40 5.74
CA LYS A 3 22.28 2.66 5.35
C LYS A 3 21.66 1.88 6.53
N ALA A 4 22.49 1.17 7.31
CA ALA A 4 22.04 0.43 8.48
C ALA A 4 21.47 1.36 9.56
N LEU A 5 22.12 2.52 9.75
CA LEU A 5 21.68 3.53 10.72
C LEU A 5 20.28 4.08 10.36
N VAL A 6 20.02 4.34 9.08
CA VAL A 6 18.69 4.77 8.59
C VAL A 6 17.63 3.69 8.85
N ILE A 7 17.93 2.43 8.57
CA ILE A 7 16.99 1.32 8.79
C ILE A 7 16.66 1.16 10.28
N VAL A 8 17.68 1.22 11.15
CA VAL A 8 17.49 1.13 12.61
C VAL A 8 16.66 2.32 13.12
N PHE A 9 16.99 3.54 12.66
CA PHE A 9 16.22 4.73 13.01
C PHE A 9 14.75 4.63 12.60
N LEU A 10 14.48 4.15 11.38
CA LEU A 10 13.10 3.93 10.89
C LEU A 10 12.36 2.89 11.72
N GLY A 11 13.04 1.80 12.10
CA GLY A 11 12.46 0.77 12.97
C GLY A 11 12.06 1.33 14.34
N MET A 12 12.97 2.09 14.98
CA MET A 12 12.68 2.77 16.26
C MET A 12 11.54 3.79 16.12
N ALA A 13 11.59 4.64 15.09
CA ALA A 13 10.55 5.63 14.83
C ALA A 13 9.17 4.98 14.59
N LEU A 14 9.13 3.85 13.85
CA LEU A 14 7.91 3.08 13.64
C LEU A 14 7.36 2.53 14.96
N ILE A 15 8.19 1.91 15.81
CA ILE A 15 7.77 1.37 17.10
C ILE A 15 7.18 2.48 17.97
N VAL A 16 7.89 3.61 18.11
CA VAL A 16 7.42 4.77 18.88
C VAL A 16 6.09 5.28 18.32
N SER A 17 6.00 5.46 17.00
CA SER A 17 4.77 5.93 16.35
C SER A 17 3.60 4.96 16.54
N CYS A 18 3.84 3.65 16.51
CA CYS A 18 2.81 2.64 16.79
C CYS A 18 2.29 2.74 18.24
N VAL A 19 3.19 2.85 19.22
CA VAL A 19 2.80 3.02 20.63
C VAL A 19 1.97 4.29 20.82
N VAL A 20 2.42 5.41 20.24
CA VAL A 20 1.70 6.69 20.27
C VAL A 20 0.34 6.57 19.58
N ALA A 21 0.28 5.95 18.39
CA ALA A 21 -0.95 5.77 17.63
C ALA A 21 -1.97 4.86 18.33
N VAL A 22 -1.51 3.87 19.09
CA VAL A 22 -2.39 3.05 19.94
C VAL A 22 -2.87 3.85 21.17
N GLY A 23 -2.06 4.76 21.72
CA GLY A 23 -2.44 5.62 22.85
C GLY A 23 -3.46 6.70 22.50
N ILE A 24 -3.44 7.23 21.27
CA ILE A 24 -4.27 8.37 20.85
C ILE A 24 -5.54 7.90 20.14
N GLY A 25 -6.69 8.42 20.55
CA GLY A 25 -8.01 8.17 20.00
C GLY A 25 -9.07 8.92 20.81
N ALA A 26 -10.36 8.56 20.66
CA ALA A 26 -11.47 9.20 21.41
C ALA A 26 -11.23 9.24 22.93
N VAL A 27 -10.61 8.18 23.46
CA VAL A 27 -10.09 8.15 24.84
C VAL A 27 -8.57 8.14 24.78
N ARG A 28 -7.92 9.10 25.44
CA ARG A 28 -6.45 9.14 25.52
C ARG A 28 -5.97 8.17 26.59
N LEU A 29 -5.09 7.26 26.20
CA LEU A 29 -4.44 6.31 27.10
C LEU A 29 -2.96 6.72 27.28
N PRO A 30 -2.45 6.76 28.52
CA PRO A 30 -1.04 7.02 28.75
C PRO A 30 -0.16 6.00 28.02
N PRO A 31 0.98 6.40 27.44
CA PRO A 31 1.88 5.47 26.75
C PRO A 31 2.31 4.27 27.61
N LEU A 32 2.49 4.49 28.91
CA LEU A 32 2.85 3.44 29.85
C LEU A 32 1.75 2.37 29.97
N THR A 33 0.47 2.79 29.99
CA THR A 33 -0.68 1.85 30.00
C THR A 33 -0.70 1.03 28.72
N VAL A 34 -0.46 1.66 27.55
CA VAL A 34 -0.38 0.95 26.27
C VAL A 34 0.72 -0.11 26.30
N VAL A 35 1.93 0.26 26.72
CA VAL A 35 3.07 -0.66 26.83
C VAL A 35 2.75 -1.81 27.80
N ASN A 36 2.15 -1.54 28.96
CA ASN A 36 1.77 -2.55 29.93
C ASN A 36 0.74 -3.54 29.37
N VAL A 37 -0.28 -3.05 28.62
CA VAL A 37 -1.27 -3.92 27.95
C VAL A 37 -0.60 -4.80 26.90
N LEU A 38 0.30 -4.25 26.08
CA LEU A 38 1.01 -5.00 25.06
C LEU A 38 1.94 -6.07 25.64
N LEU A 39 2.71 -5.72 26.68
CA LEU A 39 3.58 -6.67 27.37
C LEU A 39 2.81 -7.83 28.02
N ARG A 40 1.66 -7.53 28.67
CA ARG A 40 0.78 -8.56 29.21
C ARG A 40 0.16 -9.43 28.13
N GLY A 41 -0.20 -8.87 26.99
CA GLY A 41 -0.67 -9.64 25.82
C GLY A 41 0.38 -10.66 25.32
N LEU A 42 1.67 -10.40 25.59
CA LEU A 42 2.79 -11.31 25.31
C LEU A 42 3.13 -12.25 26.48
N GLY A 43 2.32 -12.25 27.56
CA GLY A 43 2.54 -13.11 28.74
C GLY A 43 3.55 -12.56 29.77
N LEU A 44 4.03 -11.30 29.58
CA LEU A 44 4.98 -10.68 30.53
C LEU A 44 4.23 -10.00 31.66
N GLN A 45 4.68 -10.22 32.90
CA GLN A 45 4.10 -9.57 34.08
C GLN A 45 4.59 -8.14 34.19
N THR A 46 3.64 -7.19 34.31
CA THR A 46 3.91 -5.75 34.51
C THR A 46 3.35 -5.33 35.87
N GLY A 47 4.02 -4.39 36.53
CA GLY A 47 3.64 -3.94 37.89
C GLY A 47 2.27 -3.27 38.01
N GLN A 48 1.70 -2.75 36.94
CA GLN A 48 0.35 -2.14 36.91
C GLN A 48 -0.63 -3.05 36.17
N THR A 49 -1.81 -3.25 36.73
CA THR A 49 -2.91 -3.98 36.09
C THR A 49 -3.81 -3.01 35.30
N PRO A 50 -3.73 -2.99 33.94
CA PRO A 50 -4.67 -2.22 33.14
C PRO A 50 -6.10 -2.70 33.38
N SER A 51 -7.08 -1.79 33.27
CA SER A 51 -8.49 -2.16 33.34
C SER A 51 -8.91 -3.06 32.16
N SER A 52 -10.01 -3.80 32.34
CA SER A 52 -10.57 -4.62 31.26
C SER A 52 -10.96 -3.78 30.04
N GLN A 53 -11.43 -2.54 30.25
CA GLN A 53 -11.79 -1.61 29.17
C GLN A 53 -10.55 -1.14 28.41
N GLU A 54 -9.47 -0.74 29.10
CA GLU A 54 -8.22 -0.33 28.47
C GLU A 54 -7.61 -1.48 27.63
N THR A 55 -7.62 -2.69 28.19
CA THR A 55 -7.16 -3.89 27.50
C THR A 55 -7.98 -4.15 26.23
N ALA A 56 -9.31 -4.08 26.31
CA ALA A 56 -10.18 -4.28 25.15
C ALA A 56 -9.96 -3.22 24.06
N VAL A 57 -9.87 -1.95 24.42
CA VAL A 57 -9.63 -0.85 23.47
C VAL A 57 -8.27 -1.01 22.77
N VAL A 58 -7.23 -1.32 23.53
CA VAL A 58 -5.87 -1.49 22.98
C VAL A 58 -5.81 -2.72 22.07
N LEU A 59 -6.18 -3.90 22.54
CA LEU A 59 -5.93 -5.16 21.82
C LEU A 59 -6.92 -5.43 20.68
N TYR A 60 -8.19 -5.00 20.80
CA TYR A 60 -9.22 -5.39 19.84
C TYR A 60 -9.66 -4.26 18.90
N ILE A 61 -9.42 -2.98 19.27
CA ILE A 61 -9.83 -1.84 18.47
C ILE A 61 -8.62 -1.16 17.82
N ARG A 62 -7.62 -0.75 18.63
CA ARG A 62 -6.54 0.11 18.17
C ARG A 62 -5.36 -0.64 17.58
N LEU A 63 -4.94 -1.72 18.21
CA LEU A 63 -3.81 -2.52 17.72
C LEU A 63 -4.05 -3.08 16.32
N PRO A 64 -5.22 -3.70 15.99
CA PRO A 64 -5.49 -4.16 14.64
C PRO A 64 -5.47 -3.03 13.61
N ARG A 65 -5.98 -1.84 13.94
CA ARG A 65 -5.96 -0.65 13.08
C ARG A 65 -4.52 -0.18 12.79
N VAL A 66 -3.69 -0.07 13.82
CA VAL A 66 -2.29 0.36 13.66
C VAL A 66 -1.50 -0.69 12.88
N LEU A 67 -1.71 -1.99 13.14
CA LEU A 67 -1.10 -3.05 12.34
C LEU A 67 -1.58 -3.06 10.90
N ALA A 68 -2.85 -2.74 10.64
CA ALA A 68 -3.35 -2.54 9.28
C ALA A 68 -2.60 -1.40 8.56
N ALA A 69 -2.34 -0.27 9.26
CA ALA A 69 -1.52 0.82 8.71
C ALA A 69 -0.10 0.36 8.38
N VAL A 70 0.55 -0.37 9.30
CA VAL A 70 1.90 -0.92 9.11
C VAL A 70 1.95 -1.83 7.89
N ILE A 71 1.02 -2.79 7.80
CA ILE A 71 0.97 -3.79 6.73
C ILE A 71 0.68 -3.11 5.39
N VAL A 72 -0.36 -2.29 5.30
CA VAL A 72 -0.77 -1.62 4.05
C VAL A 72 0.33 -0.67 3.57
N GLY A 73 0.82 0.21 4.46
CA GLY A 73 1.85 1.19 4.11
C GLY A 73 3.16 0.55 3.69
N GLY A 74 3.63 -0.45 4.45
CA GLY A 74 4.84 -1.20 4.14
C GLY A 74 4.73 -1.96 2.82
N THR A 75 3.61 -2.65 2.60
CA THR A 75 3.36 -3.41 1.36
C THR A 75 3.33 -2.50 0.13
N LEU A 76 2.56 -1.41 0.18
CA LEU A 76 2.47 -0.47 -0.95
C LEU A 76 3.82 0.14 -1.30
N ALA A 77 4.63 0.49 -0.29
CA ALA A 77 5.97 1.03 -0.52
C ALA A 77 6.95 0.00 -1.10
N ILE A 78 6.91 -1.26 -0.65
CA ILE A 78 7.69 -2.35 -1.26
C ILE A 78 7.29 -2.56 -2.72
N CYS A 79 5.99 -2.64 -2.99
CA CYS A 79 5.45 -2.80 -4.35
C CYS A 79 5.90 -1.64 -5.26
N GLY A 80 5.84 -0.41 -4.76
CA GLY A 80 6.33 0.76 -5.46
C GLY A 80 7.82 0.68 -5.77
N ALA A 81 8.66 0.29 -4.79
CA ALA A 81 10.10 0.13 -5.00
C ALA A 81 10.41 -0.92 -6.06
N ALA A 82 9.69 -2.05 -6.06
CA ALA A 82 9.84 -3.11 -7.06
C ALA A 82 9.44 -2.62 -8.46
N MET A 83 8.28 -1.94 -8.59
CA MET A 83 7.81 -1.38 -9.87
C MET A 83 8.78 -0.35 -10.43
N GLN A 84 9.28 0.56 -9.59
CA GLN A 84 10.30 1.54 -9.97
C GLN A 84 11.60 0.88 -10.43
N GLY A 85 11.98 -0.27 -9.83
CA GLY A 85 13.14 -1.05 -10.23
C GLY A 85 12.94 -1.74 -11.58
N VAL A 86 11.84 -2.47 -11.74
CA VAL A 86 11.51 -3.23 -12.97
C VAL A 86 11.42 -2.30 -14.18
N PHE A 87 10.71 -1.17 -14.03
CA PHE A 87 10.49 -0.23 -15.14
C PHE A 87 11.56 0.86 -15.26
N ARG A 88 12.56 0.86 -14.36
CA ARG A 88 13.62 1.91 -14.31
C ARG A 88 13.05 3.32 -14.37
N ASN A 89 11.88 3.49 -13.79
CA ASN A 89 11.16 4.76 -13.76
C ASN A 89 10.78 5.10 -12.31
N PRO A 90 11.29 6.18 -11.74
CA PRO A 90 10.98 6.57 -10.36
C PRO A 90 9.50 6.95 -10.14
N LEU A 91 8.74 7.15 -11.22
CA LEU A 91 7.33 7.48 -11.19
C LEU A 91 6.42 6.24 -11.37
N ALA A 92 7.00 5.05 -11.53
CA ALA A 92 6.22 3.83 -11.60
C ALA A 92 5.60 3.51 -10.23
N SER A 93 4.33 3.16 -10.24
CA SER A 93 3.58 2.72 -9.06
C SER A 93 2.68 1.53 -9.41
N PRO A 94 2.20 0.77 -8.43
CA PRO A 94 1.27 -0.33 -8.67
C PRO A 94 -0.04 0.11 -9.37
N ASP A 95 -0.45 1.36 -9.20
CA ASP A 95 -1.66 1.90 -9.83
C ASP A 95 -1.61 1.92 -11.36
N VAL A 96 -0.40 1.97 -11.95
CA VAL A 96 -0.19 1.86 -13.40
C VAL A 96 -0.72 0.52 -13.94
N LEU A 97 -0.78 -0.52 -13.12
CA LEU A 97 -1.39 -1.81 -13.46
C LEU A 97 -2.92 -1.80 -13.34
N GLY A 98 -3.59 -0.65 -13.18
CA GLY A 98 -5.03 -0.53 -13.06
C GLY A 98 -5.66 -1.27 -11.86
N ILE A 99 -4.84 -1.67 -10.90
CA ILE A 99 -5.24 -2.48 -9.74
C ILE A 99 -6.33 -1.77 -8.95
N SER A 100 -6.17 -0.46 -8.73
CA SER A 100 -7.16 0.36 -7.99
C SER A 100 -8.50 0.47 -8.73
N ALA A 101 -8.49 0.62 -10.07
CA ALA A 101 -9.73 0.67 -10.87
C ALA A 101 -10.45 -0.68 -10.86
N GLY A 102 -9.71 -1.79 -10.98
CA GLY A 102 -10.26 -3.13 -10.86
C GLY A 102 -10.85 -3.40 -9.48
N ALA A 103 -10.12 -3.01 -8.42
CA ALA A 103 -10.61 -3.12 -7.05
C ALA A 103 -11.90 -2.30 -6.84
N SER A 104 -11.99 -1.11 -7.43
CA SER A 104 -13.18 -0.25 -7.37
C SER A 104 -14.39 -0.90 -8.05
N LEU A 105 -14.18 -1.54 -9.21
CA LEU A 105 -15.26 -2.27 -9.89
C LEU A 105 -15.74 -3.46 -9.05
N GLY A 106 -14.81 -4.23 -8.47
CA GLY A 106 -15.16 -5.34 -7.56
C GLY A 106 -15.90 -4.86 -6.31
N ALA A 107 -15.45 -3.75 -5.71
CA ALA A 107 -16.07 -3.18 -4.52
C ALA A 107 -17.49 -2.66 -4.80
N VAL A 108 -17.70 -1.89 -5.88
CA VAL A 108 -19.04 -1.39 -6.25
C VAL A 108 -19.99 -2.55 -6.57
N THR A 109 -19.49 -3.59 -7.23
CA THR A 109 -20.28 -4.80 -7.50
C THR A 109 -20.73 -5.48 -6.20
N ALA A 110 -19.82 -5.61 -5.21
CA ALA A 110 -20.16 -6.16 -3.89
C ALA A 110 -21.22 -5.34 -3.16
N ILE A 111 -21.15 -4.01 -3.26
CA ILE A 111 -22.07 -3.08 -2.60
C ILE A 111 -23.46 -3.13 -3.30
N ALA A 112 -23.50 -2.90 -4.61
CA ALA A 112 -24.74 -2.83 -5.38
C ALA A 112 -25.50 -4.16 -5.45
N SER A 113 -24.80 -5.31 -5.38
CA SER A 113 -25.43 -6.63 -5.30
C SER A 113 -25.89 -7.02 -3.89
N GLY A 114 -25.61 -6.20 -2.87
CA GLY A 114 -25.91 -6.51 -1.47
C GLY A 114 -25.01 -7.60 -0.85
N LEU A 115 -24.03 -8.13 -1.58
CA LEU A 115 -23.15 -9.20 -1.10
C LEU A 115 -22.31 -8.77 0.11
N PHE A 116 -22.02 -7.46 0.26
CA PHE A 116 -21.30 -6.96 1.42
C PHE A 116 -22.04 -7.22 2.74
N ALA A 117 -23.38 -7.32 2.72
CA ALA A 117 -24.21 -7.63 3.89
C ALA A 117 -24.12 -9.11 4.33
N LEU A 118 -23.75 -10.02 3.42
CA LEU A 118 -23.61 -11.45 3.71
C LEU A 118 -22.39 -11.77 4.56
N GLY A 119 -21.40 -10.86 4.61
CA GLY A 119 -20.22 -11.04 5.45
C GLY A 119 -19.08 -10.08 5.14
N VAL A 120 -18.23 -9.90 6.13
CA VAL A 120 -17.12 -8.94 6.12
C VAL A 120 -16.06 -9.20 5.03
N TYR A 121 -16.03 -10.42 4.48
CA TYR A 121 -15.04 -10.82 3.49
C TYR A 121 -15.47 -10.60 2.03
N PHE A 122 -16.77 -10.45 1.75
CA PHE A 122 -17.26 -10.36 0.37
C PHE A 122 -16.76 -9.11 -0.37
N LEU A 123 -16.83 -7.95 0.26
CA LEU A 123 -16.33 -6.72 -0.35
C LEU A 123 -14.82 -6.79 -0.62
N PRO A 124 -13.94 -7.12 0.36
CA PRO A 124 -12.52 -7.34 0.10
C PRO A 124 -12.23 -8.38 -0.97
N LEU A 125 -12.95 -9.49 -0.97
CA LEU A 125 -12.75 -10.57 -1.96
C LEU A 125 -13.03 -10.10 -3.38
N LEU A 126 -14.18 -9.44 -3.61
CA LEU A 126 -14.54 -8.93 -4.94
C LEU A 126 -13.61 -7.80 -5.38
N ALA A 127 -13.16 -6.94 -4.45
CA ALA A 127 -12.14 -5.94 -4.75
C ALA A 127 -10.82 -6.59 -5.21
N VAL A 128 -10.37 -7.65 -4.55
CA VAL A 128 -9.18 -8.41 -4.95
C VAL A 128 -9.37 -9.07 -6.31
N VAL A 129 -10.51 -9.72 -6.54
CA VAL A 129 -10.81 -10.37 -7.83
C VAL A 129 -10.80 -9.33 -8.96
N GLY A 130 -11.47 -8.20 -8.78
CA GLY A 130 -11.48 -7.10 -9.75
C GLY A 130 -10.07 -6.55 -10.02
N ALA A 131 -9.27 -6.35 -8.97
CA ALA A 131 -7.88 -5.91 -9.07
C ALA A 131 -7.00 -6.88 -9.88
N LEU A 132 -7.14 -8.19 -9.62
CA LEU A 132 -6.38 -9.22 -10.34
C LEU A 132 -6.83 -9.37 -11.79
N ILE A 133 -8.13 -9.22 -12.07
CA ILE A 133 -8.66 -9.16 -13.44
C ILE A 133 -8.02 -7.99 -14.19
N ALA A 134 -8.03 -6.78 -13.61
CA ALA A 134 -7.40 -5.60 -14.21
C ALA A 134 -5.92 -5.84 -14.52
N ALA A 135 -5.15 -6.29 -13.53
CA ALA A 135 -3.72 -6.55 -13.67
C ALA A 135 -3.44 -7.61 -14.77
N THR A 136 -4.26 -8.67 -14.83
CA THR A 136 -4.13 -9.73 -15.83
C THR A 136 -4.43 -9.23 -17.24
N LEU A 137 -5.49 -8.43 -17.41
CA LEU A 137 -5.86 -7.82 -18.69
C LEU A 137 -4.75 -6.88 -19.18
N ILE A 138 -4.26 -5.99 -18.30
CA ILE A 138 -3.20 -5.04 -18.65
C ILE A 138 -1.92 -5.78 -19.02
N TYR A 139 -1.54 -6.80 -18.25
CA TYR A 139 -0.38 -7.62 -18.59
C TYR A 139 -0.54 -8.35 -19.94
N ALA A 140 -1.70 -8.94 -20.20
CA ALA A 140 -1.97 -9.66 -21.45
C ALA A 140 -1.91 -8.71 -22.67
N ILE A 141 -2.49 -7.51 -22.57
CA ILE A 141 -2.48 -6.51 -23.64
C ILE A 141 -1.06 -5.94 -23.86
N SER A 142 -0.31 -5.71 -22.78
CA SER A 142 1.02 -5.08 -22.83
C SER A 142 2.15 -6.03 -23.21
N SER A 143 1.89 -7.35 -23.20
CA SER A 143 2.87 -8.38 -23.53
C SER A 143 2.69 -8.86 -24.97
N PHE A 144 3.57 -8.44 -25.85
CA PHE A 144 3.58 -8.89 -27.25
C PHE A 144 4.80 -9.74 -27.54
N ARG A 145 4.60 -10.95 -28.11
CA ARG A 145 5.68 -11.92 -28.42
C ARG A 145 6.61 -12.21 -27.23
N GLY A 146 6.05 -12.24 -26.02
CA GLY A 146 6.81 -12.54 -24.80
C GLY A 146 7.66 -11.37 -24.28
N ARG A 147 7.50 -10.15 -24.78
CA ARG A 147 8.19 -8.95 -24.29
C ARG A 147 7.17 -7.96 -23.75
N THR A 148 7.41 -7.48 -22.53
CA THR A 148 6.56 -6.51 -21.85
C THR A 148 7.23 -5.13 -21.84
N SER A 149 6.58 -4.13 -22.46
CA SER A 149 7.08 -2.77 -22.53
C SER A 149 6.35 -1.86 -21.54
N LEU A 150 7.08 -1.00 -20.83
CA LEU A 150 6.50 0.01 -19.93
C LEU A 150 5.47 0.89 -20.63
N LEU A 151 5.75 1.34 -21.85
CA LEU A 151 4.84 2.20 -22.61
C LEU A 151 3.49 1.51 -22.80
N PHE A 152 3.49 0.27 -23.25
CA PHE A 152 2.25 -0.49 -23.45
C PHE A 152 1.55 -0.82 -22.12
N VAL A 153 2.28 -1.06 -21.03
CA VAL A 153 1.69 -1.22 -19.69
C VAL A 153 0.95 0.05 -19.26
N VAL A 154 1.55 1.23 -19.46
CA VAL A 154 0.91 2.52 -19.11
C VAL A 154 -0.32 2.78 -19.99
N LEU A 155 -0.22 2.59 -21.31
CA LEU A 155 -1.35 2.80 -22.22
C LEU A 155 -2.49 1.82 -21.98
N ALA A 156 -2.18 0.53 -21.80
CA ALA A 156 -3.16 -0.49 -21.44
C ALA A 156 -3.79 -0.19 -20.07
N GLY A 157 -2.96 0.24 -19.09
CA GLY A 157 -3.40 0.64 -17.77
C GLY A 157 -4.41 1.80 -17.83
N LEU A 158 -4.12 2.83 -18.64
CA LEU A 158 -5.05 3.94 -18.83
C LEU A 158 -6.36 3.49 -19.47
N ALA A 159 -6.30 2.70 -20.54
CA ALA A 159 -7.47 2.22 -21.25
C ALA A 159 -8.36 1.31 -20.39
N VAL A 160 -7.77 0.32 -19.70
CA VAL A 160 -8.50 -0.60 -18.83
C VAL A 160 -9.07 0.13 -17.61
N SER A 161 -8.31 1.06 -17.02
CA SER A 161 -8.80 1.88 -15.90
C SER A 161 -9.98 2.75 -16.34
N SER A 162 -9.93 3.35 -17.52
CA SER A 162 -11.05 4.15 -18.06
C SER A 162 -12.28 3.29 -18.32
N LEU A 163 -12.12 2.09 -18.88
CA LEU A 163 -13.21 1.13 -19.06
C LEU A 163 -13.84 0.75 -17.72
N PHE A 164 -13.02 0.40 -16.72
CA PHE A 164 -13.51 -0.05 -15.42
C PHE A 164 -14.20 1.10 -14.66
N ASN A 165 -13.68 2.32 -14.73
CA ASN A 165 -14.34 3.51 -14.17
C ASN A 165 -15.68 3.80 -14.87
N GLY A 166 -15.79 3.57 -16.17
CA GLY A 166 -17.05 3.63 -16.89
C GLY A 166 -18.06 2.59 -16.41
N LEU A 167 -17.62 1.35 -16.19
CA LEU A 167 -18.46 0.29 -15.61
C LEU A 167 -18.88 0.61 -14.17
N VAL A 168 -17.97 1.14 -13.35
CA VAL A 168 -18.29 1.64 -11.99
C VAL A 168 -19.41 2.68 -12.06
N SER A 169 -19.26 3.69 -12.95
CA SER A 169 -20.27 4.73 -13.13
C SER A 169 -21.61 4.17 -13.60
N ALA A 170 -21.61 3.17 -14.49
CA ALA A 170 -22.81 2.49 -14.94
C ALA A 170 -23.51 1.75 -13.78
N VAL A 171 -22.79 1.06 -12.91
CA VAL A 171 -23.36 0.41 -11.73
C VAL A 171 -23.96 1.46 -10.78
N LEU A 172 -23.23 2.54 -10.49
CA LEU A 172 -23.68 3.60 -9.58
C LEU A 172 -24.92 4.34 -10.10
N LEU A 173 -25.11 4.41 -11.42
CA LEU A 173 -26.32 5.02 -12.01
C LEU A 173 -27.61 4.32 -11.58
N PHE A 174 -27.55 3.00 -11.37
CA PHE A 174 -28.69 2.18 -10.94
C PHE A 174 -28.70 1.90 -9.43
N SER A 175 -27.71 2.41 -8.70
CA SER A 175 -27.57 2.22 -7.26
C SER A 175 -28.40 3.23 -6.47
N ASN A 176 -28.81 2.86 -5.25
CA ASN A 176 -29.47 3.79 -4.34
C ASN A 176 -28.45 4.69 -3.60
N ASN A 177 -28.94 5.76 -2.94
CA ASN A 177 -28.09 6.73 -2.27
C ASN A 177 -27.20 6.10 -1.17
N TYR A 178 -27.65 5.06 -0.50
CA TYR A 178 -26.88 4.36 0.53
C TYR A 178 -25.68 3.62 -0.10
N GLU A 179 -25.90 2.89 -1.19
CA GLU A 179 -24.84 2.19 -1.92
C GLU A 179 -23.80 3.15 -2.49
N VAL A 180 -24.27 4.26 -3.09
CA VAL A 180 -23.37 5.33 -3.59
C VAL A 180 -22.51 5.89 -2.45
N SER A 181 -23.12 6.20 -1.31
CA SER A 181 -22.38 6.71 -0.13
C SER A 181 -21.37 5.68 0.38
N GLN A 182 -21.74 4.42 0.49
CA GLN A 182 -20.85 3.34 0.89
C GLN A 182 -19.65 3.21 -0.05
N PHE A 183 -19.88 3.28 -1.36
CA PHE A 183 -18.82 3.24 -2.35
C PHE A 183 -17.88 4.44 -2.25
N ILE A 184 -18.43 5.66 -2.13
CA ILE A 184 -17.62 6.88 -1.95
C ILE A 184 -16.75 6.76 -0.70
N PHE A 185 -17.31 6.32 0.42
CA PHE A 185 -16.54 6.09 1.63
C PHE A 185 -15.43 5.04 1.45
N TRP A 186 -15.69 3.99 0.71
CA TRP A 186 -14.68 2.97 0.44
C TRP A 186 -13.53 3.50 -0.43
N THR A 187 -13.84 4.29 -1.48
CA THR A 187 -12.83 4.86 -2.38
C THR A 187 -11.90 5.89 -1.72
N MET A 188 -12.31 6.48 -0.62
CA MET A 188 -11.45 7.39 0.15
C MET A 188 -10.30 6.67 0.85
N GLY A 189 -10.31 5.33 0.92
CA GLY A 189 -9.34 4.55 1.67
C GLY A 189 -9.37 4.84 3.17
N GLY A 190 -9.45 3.82 4.00
CA GLY A 190 -9.59 4.01 5.45
C GLY A 190 -9.23 2.78 6.25
N LEU A 191 -8.74 3.03 7.47
CA LEU A 191 -8.36 2.00 8.43
C LEU A 191 -9.32 1.93 9.62
N GLU A 192 -10.35 2.78 9.62
CA GLU A 192 -11.38 2.83 10.64
C GLU A 192 -12.14 1.49 10.71
N GLY A 193 -12.43 1.01 11.93
CA GLY A 193 -13.15 -0.24 12.15
C GLY A 193 -12.39 -1.51 11.75
N ARG A 194 -11.09 -1.42 11.43
CA ARG A 194 -10.30 -2.64 11.12
C ARG A 194 -10.04 -3.45 12.39
N MET A 195 -10.36 -4.73 12.31
CA MET A 195 -10.22 -5.75 13.36
C MET A 195 -9.31 -6.87 12.87
N TRP A 196 -8.90 -7.76 13.77
CA TRP A 196 -8.06 -8.92 13.45
C TRP A 196 -8.56 -9.75 12.26
N LYS A 197 -9.87 -9.97 12.16
CA LYS A 197 -10.49 -10.72 11.06
C LYS A 197 -10.20 -10.11 9.67
N HIS A 198 -10.07 -8.79 9.56
CA HIS A 198 -9.76 -8.12 8.30
C HIS A 198 -8.30 -8.29 7.88
N LEU A 199 -7.40 -8.61 8.82
CA LEU A 199 -5.98 -8.87 8.57
C LEU A 199 -5.71 -10.34 8.29
N ALA A 200 -6.43 -11.25 8.95
CA ALA A 200 -6.16 -12.68 8.92
C ALA A 200 -6.20 -13.28 7.51
N LEU A 201 -7.20 -12.91 6.69
CA LEU A 201 -7.35 -13.44 5.34
C LEU A 201 -6.28 -12.91 4.35
N PRO A 202 -5.99 -11.59 4.27
CA PRO A 202 -4.99 -11.07 3.35
C PRO A 202 -3.54 -11.41 3.74
N LEU A 203 -3.25 -11.57 5.02
CA LEU A 203 -1.89 -11.70 5.55
C LEU A 203 -1.06 -12.83 4.92
N PRO A 204 -1.55 -14.07 4.76
CA PRO A 204 -0.77 -15.13 4.13
C PRO A 204 -0.36 -14.80 2.69
N PHE A 205 -1.27 -14.24 1.90
CA PHE A 205 -1.01 -13.84 0.51
C PHE A 205 -0.03 -12.67 0.44
N LEU A 206 -0.15 -11.70 1.35
CA LEU A 206 0.79 -10.59 1.50
C LEU A 206 2.20 -11.09 1.82
N LEU A 207 2.32 -12.01 2.79
CA LEU A 207 3.62 -12.56 3.19
C LEU A 207 4.29 -13.29 2.03
N VAL A 208 3.54 -14.12 1.28
CA VAL A 208 4.09 -14.83 0.11
C VAL A 208 4.50 -13.84 -0.98
N ALA A 209 3.65 -12.86 -1.32
CA ALA A 209 3.95 -11.89 -2.36
C ALA A 209 5.15 -10.99 -1.98
N VAL A 210 5.21 -10.51 -0.76
CA VAL A 210 6.34 -9.71 -0.24
C VAL A 210 7.61 -10.55 -0.19
N ALA A 211 7.54 -11.81 0.27
CA ALA A 211 8.70 -12.71 0.25
C ALA A 211 9.24 -12.92 -1.16
N LEU A 212 8.38 -13.09 -2.17
CA LEU A 212 8.80 -13.17 -3.57
C LEU A 212 9.55 -11.92 -4.02
N LEU A 213 9.10 -10.71 -3.63
CA LEU A 213 9.80 -9.47 -3.95
C LEU A 213 11.19 -9.41 -3.28
N PHE A 214 11.30 -9.86 -2.03
CA PHE A 214 12.60 -9.94 -1.33
C PHE A 214 13.53 -11.02 -1.90
N LEU A 215 13.01 -12.13 -2.38
CA LEU A 215 13.82 -13.17 -3.02
C LEU A 215 14.45 -12.71 -4.34
N HIS A 216 13.88 -11.68 -4.99
CA HIS A 216 14.34 -11.14 -6.27
C HIS A 216 15.12 -9.81 -6.15
N LEU A 217 15.77 -9.55 -4.99
CA LEU A 217 16.56 -8.32 -4.78
C LEU A 217 17.75 -8.19 -5.74
N ARG A 218 18.37 -9.31 -6.11
CA ARG A 218 19.47 -9.35 -7.09
C ARG A 218 18.97 -8.96 -8.47
N GLU A 219 17.88 -9.53 -8.90
CA GLU A 219 17.27 -9.29 -10.19
C GLU A 219 16.76 -7.84 -10.31
N LEU A 220 16.18 -7.29 -9.25
CA LEU A 220 15.80 -5.87 -9.20
C LEU A 220 17.02 -4.94 -9.36
N ASN A 221 18.19 -5.30 -8.82
CA ASN A 221 19.42 -4.55 -9.04
C ASN A 221 19.97 -4.75 -10.47
N LEU A 222 19.79 -5.92 -11.07
CA LEU A 222 20.20 -6.18 -12.46
C LEU A 222 19.36 -5.37 -13.46
N PHE A 223 18.06 -5.16 -13.19
CA PHE A 223 17.24 -4.28 -14.04
C PHE A 223 17.79 -2.84 -14.12
N ALA A 224 18.47 -2.35 -13.08
CA ALA A 224 19.09 -1.04 -13.11
C ALA A 224 20.19 -0.89 -14.20
N LEU A 225 20.84 -2.00 -14.60
CA LEU A 225 21.85 -2.05 -15.66
C LEU A 225 21.25 -2.08 -17.08
N GLY A 226 19.93 -2.30 -17.19
CA GLY A 226 19.23 -2.48 -18.46
C GLY A 226 18.93 -3.95 -18.75
N GLU A 227 17.89 -4.18 -19.57
CA GLU A 227 17.39 -5.53 -19.87
C GLU A 227 18.41 -6.37 -20.65
N GLU A 228 19.13 -5.76 -21.61
CA GLU A 228 20.16 -6.43 -22.39
C GLU A 228 21.35 -6.87 -21.52
N SER A 229 21.81 -5.96 -20.65
CA SER A 229 22.88 -6.28 -19.69
C SER A 229 22.45 -7.34 -18.69
N ALA A 230 21.24 -7.26 -18.18
CA ALA A 230 20.68 -8.23 -17.25
C ALA A 230 20.58 -9.63 -17.93
N TYR A 231 20.14 -9.68 -19.18
CA TYR A 231 20.11 -10.93 -19.97
C TYR A 231 21.50 -11.52 -20.16
N SER A 232 22.49 -10.70 -20.54
CA SER A 232 23.89 -11.12 -20.71
C SER A 232 24.51 -11.65 -19.41
N LEU A 233 24.03 -11.19 -18.25
CA LEU A 233 24.41 -11.69 -16.93
C LEU A 233 23.61 -12.93 -16.48
N GLY A 234 22.87 -13.57 -17.40
CA GLY A 234 22.17 -14.84 -17.18
C GLY A 234 20.77 -14.70 -16.56
N MET A 235 20.19 -13.48 -16.53
CA MET A 235 18.84 -13.28 -15.99
C MET A 235 17.78 -13.63 -17.04
N HIS A 236 16.77 -14.41 -16.66
CA HIS A 236 15.57 -14.61 -17.49
C HIS A 236 14.61 -13.43 -17.36
N VAL A 237 14.91 -12.32 -18.09
CA VAL A 237 14.27 -11.01 -17.95
C VAL A 237 12.74 -11.07 -17.90
N GLU A 238 12.10 -11.69 -18.91
CA GLU A 238 10.63 -11.72 -19.00
C GLU A 238 9.97 -12.59 -17.92
N ARG A 239 10.62 -13.72 -17.55
CA ARG A 239 10.14 -14.56 -16.46
C ARG A 239 10.19 -13.80 -15.13
N THR A 240 11.29 -13.12 -14.87
CA THR A 240 11.47 -12.30 -13.65
C THR A 240 10.50 -11.15 -13.61
N LYS A 241 10.31 -10.40 -14.72
CA LYS A 241 9.28 -9.36 -14.82
C LYS A 241 7.90 -9.90 -14.44
N ARG A 242 7.51 -11.02 -15.04
CA ARG A 242 6.20 -11.64 -14.78
C ARG A 242 6.02 -11.96 -13.30
N ILE A 243 7.01 -12.58 -12.67
CA ILE A 243 6.96 -12.93 -11.24
C ILE A 243 6.81 -11.65 -10.40
N LEU A 244 7.62 -10.63 -10.65
CA LEU A 244 7.58 -9.37 -9.90
C LEU A 244 6.27 -8.61 -10.10
N LEU A 245 5.73 -8.57 -11.33
CA LEU A 245 4.45 -7.93 -11.62
C LEU A 245 3.28 -8.65 -10.95
N VAL A 246 3.25 -9.99 -11.00
CA VAL A 246 2.22 -10.78 -10.33
C VAL A 246 2.31 -10.63 -8.82
N ALA A 247 3.52 -10.72 -8.24
CA ALA A 247 3.70 -10.52 -6.80
C ALA A 247 3.26 -9.12 -6.37
N THR A 248 3.62 -8.08 -7.14
CA THR A 248 3.19 -6.70 -6.89
C THR A 248 1.67 -6.56 -7.00
N ALA A 249 1.04 -7.15 -8.01
CA ALA A 249 -0.41 -7.09 -8.20
C ALA A 249 -1.16 -7.76 -7.03
N VAL A 250 -0.74 -8.96 -6.63
CA VAL A 250 -1.33 -9.69 -5.49
C VAL A 250 -1.14 -8.89 -4.20
N ALA A 251 0.08 -8.43 -3.91
CA ALA A 251 0.36 -7.68 -2.68
C ALA A 251 -0.46 -6.39 -2.62
N THR A 252 -0.56 -5.64 -3.73
CA THR A 252 -1.33 -4.39 -3.79
C THR A 252 -2.83 -4.66 -3.66
N ALA A 253 -3.37 -5.69 -4.34
CA ALA A 253 -4.77 -6.07 -4.22
C ALA A 253 -5.14 -6.44 -2.77
N MET A 254 -4.27 -7.21 -2.09
CA MET A 254 -4.44 -7.55 -0.68
C MET A 254 -4.35 -6.32 0.23
N ALA A 255 -3.42 -5.38 -0.03
CA ALA A 255 -3.34 -4.13 0.72
C ALA A 255 -4.61 -3.28 0.55
N ILE A 256 -5.15 -3.17 -0.68
CA ILE A 256 -6.41 -2.48 -0.96
C ILE A 256 -7.58 -3.17 -0.26
N SER A 257 -7.61 -4.49 -0.17
CA SER A 257 -8.67 -5.22 0.55
C SER A 257 -8.70 -4.87 2.05
N VAL A 258 -7.54 -4.55 2.64
CA VAL A 258 -7.43 -4.11 4.05
C VAL A 258 -7.75 -2.64 4.22
N GLY A 259 -7.14 -1.75 3.45
CA GLY A 259 -7.18 -0.30 3.67
C GLY A 259 -8.03 0.49 2.67
N GLY A 260 -8.65 -0.16 1.68
CA GLY A 260 -9.18 0.52 0.50
C GLY A 260 -8.04 1.07 -0.38
N PRO A 261 -8.36 1.80 -1.45
CA PRO A 261 -7.34 2.44 -2.28
C PRO A 261 -6.64 3.57 -1.51
N VAL A 262 -5.33 3.44 -1.32
CA VAL A 262 -4.46 4.44 -0.68
C VAL A 262 -3.35 4.82 -1.65
N GLY A 263 -3.45 6.01 -2.20
CA GLY A 263 -2.50 6.53 -3.19
C GLY A 263 -1.20 7.07 -2.58
N PHE A 264 -0.24 7.31 -3.46
CA PHE A 264 1.05 7.99 -3.21
C PHE A 264 2.07 7.24 -2.35
N VAL A 265 1.69 6.33 -1.46
CA VAL A 265 2.63 5.59 -0.59
C VAL A 265 3.67 4.85 -1.43
N GLY A 266 3.23 4.07 -2.42
CA GLY A 266 4.09 3.31 -3.31
C GLY A 266 4.91 4.16 -4.28
N LEU A 267 4.53 5.41 -4.50
CA LEU A 267 5.27 6.34 -5.35
C LEU A 267 6.32 7.13 -4.55
N LEU A 268 5.85 7.78 -3.49
CA LEU A 268 6.60 8.78 -2.73
C LEU A 268 7.70 8.15 -1.87
N VAL A 269 7.34 7.13 -1.09
CA VAL A 269 8.23 6.57 -0.07
C VAL A 269 9.49 5.93 -0.69
N PRO A 270 9.41 5.02 -1.68
CA PRO A 270 10.60 4.43 -2.27
C PRO A 270 11.45 5.45 -3.03
N HIS A 271 10.83 6.46 -3.66
CA HIS A 271 11.55 7.54 -4.29
C HIS A 271 12.39 8.34 -3.29
N LEU A 272 11.81 8.71 -2.15
CA LEU A 272 12.51 9.42 -1.08
C LEU A 272 13.69 8.61 -0.55
N PHE A 273 13.50 7.31 -0.26
CA PHE A 273 14.59 6.47 0.23
C PHE A 273 15.65 6.20 -0.83
N ARG A 274 15.31 6.13 -2.10
CA ARG A 274 16.30 6.06 -3.19
C ARG A 274 17.23 7.27 -3.20
N LEU A 275 16.71 8.46 -2.91
CA LEU A 275 17.53 9.68 -2.77
C LEU A 275 18.42 9.68 -1.52
N LEU A 276 17.92 9.09 -0.40
CA LEU A 276 18.64 9.11 0.89
C LEU A 276 19.73 8.03 1.00
N ILE A 277 19.45 6.80 0.56
CA ILE A 277 20.31 5.63 0.78
C ILE A 277 20.80 4.97 -0.52
N GLY A 278 20.37 5.50 -1.68
CA GLY A 278 20.75 5.01 -3.00
C GLY A 278 19.82 3.95 -3.57
N PRO A 279 20.11 3.48 -4.81
CA PRO A 279 19.22 2.64 -5.59
C PRO A 279 19.33 1.13 -5.29
N ASP A 280 20.23 0.69 -4.43
CA ASP A 280 20.43 -0.73 -4.12
C ASP A 280 19.23 -1.30 -3.38
N HIS A 281 18.50 -2.22 -4.04
CA HIS A 281 17.27 -2.81 -3.54
C HIS A 281 17.47 -3.64 -2.25
N ARG A 282 18.69 -4.11 -1.94
CA ARG A 282 18.98 -4.79 -0.67
C ARG A 282 18.76 -3.89 0.54
N SER A 283 18.97 -2.61 0.40
CA SER A 283 18.69 -1.60 1.44
C SER A 283 17.40 -0.83 1.17
N LEU A 284 17.04 -0.62 -0.10
CA LEU A 284 15.89 0.17 -0.51
C LEU A 284 14.56 -0.50 -0.14
N LEU A 285 14.41 -1.82 -0.36
CA LEU A 285 13.16 -2.51 -0.02
C LEU A 285 12.87 -2.49 1.49
N PRO A 286 13.81 -2.87 2.39
CA PRO A 286 13.58 -2.79 3.83
C PRO A 286 13.29 -1.36 4.31
N ALA A 287 14.04 -0.36 3.79
CA ALA A 287 13.82 1.03 4.15
C ALA A 287 12.46 1.54 3.65
N SER A 288 12.04 1.13 2.44
CA SER A 288 10.72 1.45 1.90
C SER A 288 9.61 0.81 2.72
N ALA A 289 9.77 -0.44 3.14
CA ALA A 289 8.81 -1.14 4.01
C ALA A 289 8.58 -0.38 5.32
N LEU A 290 9.67 -0.09 6.04
CA LEU A 290 9.59 0.64 7.32
C LEU A 290 9.10 2.08 7.14
N GLY A 291 9.58 2.76 6.09
CA GLY A 291 9.18 4.13 5.79
C GLY A 291 7.72 4.24 5.36
N GLY A 292 7.23 3.29 4.56
CA GLY A 292 5.82 3.23 4.14
C GLY A 292 4.89 2.91 5.31
N ALA A 293 5.29 1.98 6.17
CA ALA A 293 4.58 1.67 7.42
C ALA A 293 4.50 2.92 8.31
N LEU A 294 5.65 3.57 8.56
CA LEU A 294 5.73 4.78 9.36
C LEU A 294 4.87 5.91 8.78
N PHE A 295 4.97 6.16 7.48
CA PHE A 295 4.21 7.19 6.79
C PHE A 295 2.70 6.97 6.95
N LEU A 296 2.23 5.74 6.74
CA LEU A 296 0.80 5.46 6.81
C LEU A 296 0.27 5.48 8.26
N VAL A 297 1.05 5.03 9.24
CA VAL A 297 0.71 5.16 10.68
C VAL A 297 0.59 6.63 11.06
N LEU A 298 1.51 7.49 10.63
CA LEU A 298 1.45 8.93 10.90
C LEU A 298 0.27 9.60 10.19
N CYS A 299 -0.03 9.22 8.94
CA CYS A 299 -1.21 9.74 8.23
C CYS A 299 -2.52 9.32 8.93
N ASP A 300 -2.64 8.06 9.38
CA ASP A 300 -3.82 7.60 10.12
C ASP A 300 -3.94 8.32 11.48
N LEU A 301 -2.82 8.55 12.17
CA LEU A 301 -2.78 9.31 13.41
C LEU A 301 -3.23 10.78 13.20
N LEU A 302 -2.71 11.43 12.16
CA LEU A 302 -3.12 12.80 11.79
C LEU A 302 -4.62 12.86 11.51
N GLY A 303 -5.16 11.87 10.76
CA GLY A 303 -6.60 11.80 10.47
C GLY A 303 -7.49 11.75 11.70
N ARG A 304 -6.98 11.21 12.80
CA ARG A 304 -7.70 11.10 14.08
C ARG A 304 -7.61 12.34 14.96
N VAL A 305 -6.60 13.21 14.77
CA VAL A 305 -6.35 14.30 15.72
C VAL A 305 -6.63 15.70 15.14
N VAL A 306 -6.73 15.84 13.81
CA VAL A 306 -6.82 17.17 13.17
C VAL A 306 -8.18 17.84 13.39
N ILE A 307 -9.30 17.10 13.30
CA ILE A 307 -10.67 17.66 13.41
C ILE A 307 -11.56 16.80 14.32
N PRO A 308 -11.27 16.67 15.61
CA PRO A 308 -12.15 15.90 16.51
C PRO A 308 -13.56 16.52 16.58
N PRO A 309 -14.64 15.74 16.66
CA PRO A 309 -14.67 14.26 16.76
C PRO A 309 -14.63 13.52 15.41
N PHE A 310 -14.51 14.23 14.29
CA PHE A 310 -14.48 13.62 12.96
C PHE A 310 -13.12 13.03 12.64
N GLU A 311 -13.10 11.86 12.03
CA GLU A 311 -11.88 11.23 11.55
C GLU A 311 -11.73 11.43 10.04
N ILE A 312 -10.62 12.05 9.61
CA ILE A 312 -10.28 12.18 8.21
C ILE A 312 -9.71 10.85 7.73
N ARG A 313 -10.24 10.31 6.63
CA ARG A 313 -9.76 9.06 6.05
C ARG A 313 -8.32 9.16 5.59
N VAL A 314 -7.54 8.10 5.82
CA VAL A 314 -6.10 8.08 5.58
C VAL A 314 -5.73 8.35 4.13
N GLY A 315 -6.53 7.88 3.17
CA GLY A 315 -6.30 8.13 1.74
C GLY A 315 -6.39 9.61 1.35
N ILE A 316 -7.25 10.39 2.03
CA ILE A 316 -7.32 11.84 1.83
C ILE A 316 -6.01 12.50 2.28
N ILE A 317 -5.47 12.11 3.44
CA ILE A 317 -4.24 12.69 3.98
C ILE A 317 -3.05 12.32 3.12
N THR A 318 -2.96 11.04 2.70
CA THR A 318 -1.87 10.62 1.80
C THR A 318 -1.92 11.35 0.46
N ALA A 319 -3.12 11.65 -0.08
CA ALA A 319 -3.27 12.43 -1.30
C ALA A 319 -2.86 13.90 -1.10
N LEU A 320 -3.27 14.53 0.01
CA LEU A 320 -2.93 15.93 0.32
C LEU A 320 -1.42 16.14 0.54
N ILE A 321 -0.71 15.14 1.06
CA ILE A 321 0.74 15.19 1.23
C ILE A 321 1.46 14.78 -0.07
N GLY A 322 0.97 13.72 -0.70
CA GLY A 322 1.63 13.10 -1.85
C GLY A 322 1.55 13.92 -3.13
N SER A 323 0.37 14.52 -3.42
CA SER A 323 0.18 15.27 -4.67
C SER A 323 1.09 16.51 -4.77
N PRO A 324 1.23 17.38 -3.76
CA PRO A 324 2.15 18.52 -3.83
C PRO A 324 3.60 18.08 -3.98
N TYR A 325 4.01 17.04 -3.27
CA TYR A 325 5.36 16.49 -3.40
C TYR A 325 5.61 15.94 -4.81
N PHE A 326 4.65 15.23 -5.38
CA PHE A 326 4.76 14.72 -6.75
C PHE A 326 4.88 15.85 -7.78
N LEU A 327 4.05 16.89 -7.67
CA LEU A 327 4.16 18.09 -8.51
C LEU A 327 5.52 18.75 -8.40
N PHE A 328 6.05 18.89 -7.18
CA PHE A 328 7.41 19.38 -6.96
C PHE A 328 8.46 18.53 -7.68
N LEU A 329 8.35 17.20 -7.63
CA LEU A 329 9.28 16.30 -8.33
C LEU A 329 9.22 16.49 -9.85
N VAL A 330 8.02 16.61 -10.43
CA VAL A 330 7.84 16.82 -11.87
C VAL A 330 8.52 18.13 -12.31
N VAL A 331 8.25 19.23 -11.60
CA VAL A 331 8.88 20.54 -11.91
C VAL A 331 10.40 20.49 -11.76
N ARG A 332 10.90 19.84 -10.73
CA ARG A 332 12.34 19.68 -10.50
C ARG A 332 13.02 18.84 -11.58
N SER A 333 12.36 17.80 -12.06
CA SER A 333 12.85 16.94 -13.15
C SER A 333 12.96 17.70 -14.46
N GLN A 334 11.94 18.51 -14.81
CA GLN A 334 11.97 19.36 -15.99
C GLN A 334 13.13 20.37 -15.98
N ARG A 335 13.38 21.01 -14.82
CA ARG A 335 14.49 21.96 -14.67
C ARG A 335 15.89 21.33 -14.84
N LYS A 336 16.03 20.02 -14.53
CA LYS A 336 17.28 19.28 -14.75
C LYS A 336 17.44 18.86 -16.22
N GLY A 337 16.36 18.47 -16.90
CA GLY A 337 16.38 18.13 -18.33
C GLY A 337 16.69 19.31 -19.24
N PHE A 338 16.34 20.53 -18.84
CA PHE A 338 16.69 21.77 -19.58
C PHE A 338 18.15 22.24 -19.37
N ARG A 339 18.92 21.60 -18.48
CA ARG A 339 20.32 21.95 -18.18
C ARG A 339 21.33 20.91 -18.71
N ALA A 340 20.90 19.91 -19.46
CA ALA A 340 21.82 19.05 -20.19
C ALA A 340 22.20 19.75 -21.50
N PRO A 341 23.51 19.96 -21.78
CA PRO A 341 23.99 20.60 -23.00
C PRO A 341 23.68 19.77 -24.23
#